data_d88eb149bd498640302afb89d1a97999
#
_entry.id   d88eb149bd498640302afb89d1a97999
#
_cell.length_a   1.000
_cell.length_b   1.000
_cell.length_c   1.000
_cell.angle_alpha   90.00
_cell.angle_beta   90.00
_cell.angle_gamma   90.00
#
_symmetry.space_group_name_H-M   'P 1'
#
loop_
_entity.id
_entity.type
_entity.pdbx_description
1 polymer ?
#
loop_
_entity_poly.entity_id
_entity_poly.type
_entity_poly.pdbx_seq_one_letter_code
_entity_poly.pdbx_strand_id
1 'polypeptide(L)'
;MIILEGDEYLSSPIDRRPKILHYRPDVTIITGIAWDHINVFPTFEGYVGEFEKYVKSIKKGGAFIYYAPDEHLQKIATIAKGVEVIPYEGFDSTIKKGKTILLSPKGKEVPLQIIGQHNLENLKAAYHACNKIGITDAKFFKAIQTFKGASKRLDLLKETKQSIAYRDFAHAPSKVKATVSALKAQYPKRKLVACVELHTFSSLNKKFLPQYNGALEAADTAYVFFSEHTLKMKKLPPITKADIQKHFQHKNLKVFNHRGQLHGALKRHNWKGKNLLMMSSGTFDRTYFGSLVGELFPK
;
A
#
# COMPACT_ATOMS: atom_id res chain seq x y z
N MET A 1 -13.07 23.14 8.91
CA MET A 1 -12.62 22.19 7.88
C MET A 1 -12.42 20.83 8.55
N ILE A 2 -12.88 19.75 7.93
CA ILE A 2 -12.70 18.36 8.38
C ILE A 2 -11.99 17.62 7.26
N ILE A 3 -11.00 16.80 7.61
CA ILE A 3 -10.32 15.89 6.69
C ILE A 3 -10.70 14.47 7.12
N LEU A 4 -11.24 13.70 6.19
CA LEU A 4 -11.70 12.34 6.42
C LEU A 4 -10.90 11.37 5.54
N GLU A 5 -10.52 10.21 6.09
CA GLU A 5 -10.08 9.09 5.28
C GLU A 5 -11.32 8.45 4.62
N GLY A 6 -11.29 8.35 3.28
CA GLY A 6 -12.34 7.68 2.52
C GLY A 6 -12.24 6.17 2.73
N ASP A 7 -13.36 5.52 3.07
CA ASP A 7 -13.43 4.08 3.26
C ASP A 7 -14.61 3.54 2.45
N GLU A 8 -14.29 2.77 1.42
CA GLU A 8 -15.27 2.13 0.55
C GLU A 8 -15.94 0.91 1.18
N TYR A 9 -15.48 0.47 2.35
CA TYR A 9 -16.11 -0.65 3.06
C TYR A 9 -17.48 -0.26 3.62
N LEU A 10 -18.31 -1.28 3.91
CA LEU A 10 -19.67 -1.09 4.43
C LEU A 10 -19.69 -0.28 5.73
N SER A 11 -20.71 0.55 5.88
CA SER A 11 -20.93 1.37 7.09
C SER A 11 -21.22 0.50 8.31
N SER A 12 -22.10 -0.49 8.14
CA SER A 12 -22.46 -1.46 9.19
C SER A 12 -23.13 -2.70 8.58
N PRO A 13 -23.40 -3.76 9.36
CA PRO A 13 -24.17 -4.91 8.90
C PRO A 13 -25.60 -4.57 8.44
N ILE A 14 -26.20 -3.54 9.01
CA ILE A 14 -27.57 -3.09 8.68
C ILE A 14 -27.60 -1.98 7.64
N ASP A 15 -26.54 -1.18 7.52
CA ASP A 15 -26.37 -0.21 6.43
C ASP A 15 -25.20 -0.65 5.54
N ARG A 16 -25.53 -1.28 4.43
CA ARG A 16 -24.56 -1.87 3.51
C ARG A 16 -23.97 -0.84 2.53
N ARG A 17 -24.33 0.44 2.65
CA ARG A 17 -23.68 1.48 1.84
C ARG A 17 -22.22 1.66 2.24
N PRO A 18 -21.31 1.85 1.29
CA PRO A 18 -19.94 2.28 1.58
C PRO A 18 -19.91 3.56 2.43
N LYS A 19 -18.97 3.61 3.37
CA LYS A 19 -18.84 4.78 4.26
C LYS A 19 -18.64 6.08 3.50
N ILE A 20 -17.88 6.03 2.38
CA ILE A 20 -17.64 7.21 1.54
C ILE A 20 -18.93 7.85 1.01
N LEU A 21 -20.01 7.08 0.84
CA LEU A 21 -21.28 7.61 0.30
C LEU A 21 -22.08 8.45 1.32
N HIS A 22 -21.65 8.49 2.59
CA HIS A 22 -22.25 9.39 3.59
C HIS A 22 -21.64 10.79 3.57
N TYR A 23 -20.52 10.97 2.84
CA TYR A 23 -19.84 12.25 2.76
C TYR A 23 -20.33 13.05 1.56
N ARG A 24 -20.37 14.37 1.70
CA ARG A 24 -20.57 15.33 0.61
C ARG A 24 -19.35 16.24 0.57
N PRO A 25 -18.23 15.77 0.00
CA PRO A 25 -16.98 16.49 0.07
C PRO A 25 -16.97 17.74 -0.80
N ASP A 26 -16.20 18.73 -0.33
CA ASP A 26 -15.83 19.91 -1.14
C ASP A 26 -14.61 19.57 -2.03
N VAL A 27 -13.68 18.78 -1.49
CA VAL A 27 -12.48 18.29 -2.22
C VAL A 27 -12.36 16.80 -1.98
N THR A 28 -12.26 16.03 -3.07
CA THR A 28 -12.08 14.58 -3.05
C THR A 28 -10.77 14.19 -3.73
N ILE A 29 -10.04 13.25 -3.12
CA ILE A 29 -8.90 12.58 -3.74
C ILE A 29 -9.24 11.10 -3.91
N ILE A 30 -9.01 10.54 -5.12
CA ILE A 30 -9.00 9.10 -5.34
C ILE A 30 -7.64 8.72 -5.95
N THR A 31 -6.89 7.89 -5.21
CA THR A 31 -5.50 7.54 -5.54
C THR A 31 -5.37 6.28 -6.40
N GLY A 32 -6.48 5.70 -6.81
CA GLY A 32 -6.56 4.52 -7.67
C GLY A 32 -7.71 3.60 -7.28
N ILE A 33 -8.18 2.79 -8.22
CA ILE A 33 -9.21 1.77 -8.03
C ILE A 33 -8.59 0.40 -8.28
N ALA A 34 -8.27 -0.31 -7.19
CA ALA A 34 -7.79 -1.68 -7.25
C ALA A 34 -8.72 -2.58 -6.45
N TRP A 35 -9.18 -3.66 -7.07
CA TRP A 35 -10.18 -4.53 -6.46
C TRP A 35 -9.74 -5.07 -5.12
N ASP A 36 -10.52 -4.80 -4.09
CA ASP A 36 -10.37 -5.32 -2.74
C ASP A 36 -11.76 -5.67 -2.16
N HIS A 37 -11.82 -6.21 -0.95
CA HIS A 37 -13.06 -6.49 -0.23
C HIS A 37 -14.07 -7.36 -1.01
N ILE A 38 -13.60 -8.45 -1.64
CA ILE A 38 -14.46 -9.34 -2.46
C ILE A 38 -15.63 -9.96 -1.71
N ASN A 39 -15.58 -10.00 -0.38
CA ASN A 39 -16.67 -10.41 0.49
C ASN A 39 -17.83 -9.40 0.53
N VAL A 40 -17.58 -8.17 0.11
CA VAL A 40 -18.55 -7.06 0.03
C VAL A 40 -18.87 -6.74 -1.43
N PHE A 41 -17.84 -6.69 -2.27
CA PHE A 41 -17.91 -6.39 -3.69
C PHE A 41 -17.52 -7.64 -4.51
N PRO A 42 -18.46 -8.54 -4.79
CA PRO A 42 -18.16 -9.81 -5.46
C PRO A 42 -17.72 -9.64 -6.91
N THR A 43 -18.00 -8.50 -7.54
CA THR A 43 -17.54 -8.15 -8.89
C THR A 43 -16.74 -6.84 -8.87
N PHE A 44 -15.80 -6.72 -9.79
CA PHE A 44 -15.00 -5.51 -9.92
C PHE A 44 -15.83 -4.34 -10.45
N GLU A 45 -16.75 -4.58 -11.35
CA GLU A 45 -17.68 -3.58 -11.89
C GLU A 45 -18.54 -2.96 -10.79
N GLY A 46 -19.07 -3.81 -9.88
CA GLY A 46 -19.80 -3.33 -8.72
C GLY A 46 -18.96 -2.46 -7.80
N TYR A 47 -17.68 -2.82 -7.62
CA TYR A 47 -16.72 -2.03 -6.85
C TYR A 47 -16.47 -0.66 -7.48
N VAL A 48 -16.19 -0.61 -8.79
CA VAL A 48 -16.02 0.65 -9.55
C VAL A 48 -17.25 1.54 -9.47
N GLY A 49 -18.45 0.94 -9.56
CA GLY A 49 -19.72 1.67 -9.48
C GLY A 49 -19.93 2.46 -8.18
N GLU A 50 -19.32 2.03 -7.07
CA GLU A 50 -19.40 2.80 -5.81
C GLU A 50 -18.57 4.09 -5.88
N PHE A 51 -17.43 4.07 -6.57
CA PHE A 51 -16.64 5.27 -6.81
C PHE A 51 -17.35 6.24 -7.77
N GLU A 52 -18.09 5.75 -8.77
CA GLU A 52 -18.92 6.60 -9.63
C GLU A 52 -20.01 7.34 -8.82
N LYS A 53 -20.69 6.61 -7.92
CA LYS A 53 -21.69 7.21 -7.01
C LYS A 53 -21.04 8.26 -6.12
N TYR A 54 -19.85 7.96 -5.59
CA TYR A 54 -19.14 8.88 -4.71
C TYR A 54 -18.74 10.17 -5.43
N VAL A 55 -18.17 10.08 -6.63
CA VAL A 55 -17.78 11.27 -7.41
C VAL A 55 -18.98 12.14 -7.74
N LYS A 56 -20.15 11.55 -8.03
CA LYS A 56 -21.42 12.28 -8.23
C LYS A 56 -21.91 13.00 -6.97
N SER A 57 -21.44 12.61 -5.78
CA SER A 57 -21.82 13.24 -4.51
C SER A 57 -20.99 14.47 -4.15
N ILE A 58 -19.93 14.78 -4.89
CA ILE A 58 -19.09 15.96 -4.68
C ILE A 58 -19.96 17.21 -4.86
N LYS A 59 -19.83 18.17 -3.96
CA LYS A 59 -20.59 19.42 -4.02
C LYS A 59 -20.27 20.20 -5.30
N LYS A 60 -21.29 20.87 -5.87
CA LYS A 60 -21.11 21.76 -7.01
C LYS A 60 -20.08 22.86 -6.66
N GLY A 61 -19.13 23.08 -7.57
CA GLY A 61 -17.99 23.98 -7.34
C GLY A 61 -16.84 23.35 -6.52
N GLY A 62 -16.96 22.10 -6.11
CA GLY A 62 -15.90 21.34 -5.45
C GLY A 62 -14.82 20.84 -6.41
N ALA A 63 -13.89 20.01 -5.93
CA ALA A 63 -12.80 19.49 -6.71
C ALA A 63 -12.68 17.96 -6.62
N PHE A 64 -12.46 17.31 -7.75
CA PHE A 64 -12.10 15.90 -7.90
C PHE A 64 -10.65 15.76 -8.35
N ILE A 65 -9.78 15.34 -7.45
CA ILE A 65 -8.35 15.09 -7.68
C ILE A 65 -8.18 13.58 -7.86
N TYR A 66 -7.65 13.15 -9.02
CA TYR A 66 -7.57 11.72 -9.30
C TYR A 66 -6.23 11.33 -9.93
N TYR A 67 -5.80 10.10 -9.65
CA TYR A 67 -4.59 9.52 -10.22
C TYR A 67 -4.80 9.25 -11.73
N ALA A 68 -4.13 10.03 -12.57
CA ALA A 68 -4.34 10.06 -14.01
C ALA A 68 -4.04 8.74 -14.73
N PRO A 69 -3.05 7.92 -14.33
CA PRO A 69 -2.80 6.65 -14.99
C PRO A 69 -3.86 5.56 -14.75
N ASP A 70 -4.82 5.76 -13.84
CA ASP A 70 -5.90 4.81 -13.60
C ASP A 70 -7.02 4.97 -14.63
N GLU A 71 -7.20 3.98 -15.50
CA GLU A 71 -8.20 4.02 -16.59
C GLU A 71 -9.64 4.11 -16.09
N HIS A 72 -9.95 3.55 -14.92
CA HIS A 72 -11.29 3.63 -14.31
C HIS A 72 -11.55 5.04 -13.80
N LEU A 73 -10.54 5.68 -13.19
CA LEU A 73 -10.65 7.06 -12.76
C LEU A 73 -10.75 8.03 -13.93
N GLN A 74 -10.06 7.77 -15.05
CA GLN A 74 -10.24 8.56 -16.28
C GLN A 74 -11.70 8.53 -16.75
N LYS A 75 -12.32 7.34 -16.81
CA LYS A 75 -13.73 7.18 -17.18
C LYS A 75 -14.66 7.90 -16.18
N ILE A 76 -14.42 7.74 -14.89
CA ILE A 76 -15.20 8.40 -13.83
C ILE A 76 -15.05 9.92 -13.91
N ALA A 77 -13.90 10.44 -14.31
CA ALA A 77 -13.68 11.86 -14.48
C ALA A 77 -14.61 12.49 -15.53
N THR A 78 -15.01 11.74 -16.57
CA THR A 78 -15.92 12.24 -17.61
C THR A 78 -17.36 12.48 -17.11
N ILE A 79 -17.75 11.83 -16.01
CA ILE A 79 -19.09 11.97 -15.41
C ILE A 79 -19.13 12.95 -14.23
N ALA A 80 -17.99 13.51 -13.82
CA ALA A 80 -17.86 14.49 -12.75
C ALA A 80 -18.35 15.88 -13.24
N LYS A 81 -19.66 16.15 -13.07
CA LYS A 81 -20.29 17.40 -13.55
C LYS A 81 -20.32 18.47 -12.48
N GLY A 82 -19.99 19.70 -12.87
CA GLY A 82 -20.08 20.88 -12.00
C GLY A 82 -19.01 20.95 -10.91
N VAL A 83 -17.94 20.19 -11.06
CA VAL A 83 -16.75 20.17 -10.20
C VAL A 83 -15.49 20.40 -11.03
N GLU A 84 -14.45 20.91 -10.41
CA GLU A 84 -13.13 21.01 -11.04
C GLU A 84 -12.48 19.63 -11.03
N VAL A 85 -12.03 19.16 -12.18
CA VAL A 85 -11.39 17.85 -12.35
C VAL A 85 -9.88 18.05 -12.47
N ILE A 86 -9.11 17.47 -11.56
CA ILE A 86 -7.66 17.67 -11.45
C ILE A 86 -6.96 16.31 -11.59
N PRO A 87 -6.48 15.93 -12.78
CA PRO A 87 -5.63 14.78 -12.95
C PRO A 87 -4.25 15.01 -12.33
N TYR A 88 -3.65 13.99 -11.73
CA TYR A 88 -2.29 14.07 -11.25
C TYR A 88 -1.52 12.78 -11.50
N GLU A 89 -0.20 12.94 -11.57
CA GLU A 89 0.79 11.87 -11.49
C GLU A 89 1.72 12.13 -10.29
N GLY A 90 2.71 11.27 -10.10
CA GLY A 90 3.69 11.48 -9.02
C GLY A 90 4.57 12.71 -9.24
N PHE A 91 5.23 13.16 -8.18
CA PHE A 91 6.31 14.11 -8.31
C PHE A 91 7.55 13.47 -8.94
N ASP A 92 8.27 14.21 -9.77
CA ASP A 92 9.61 13.84 -10.19
C ASP A 92 10.54 13.75 -8.99
N SER A 93 11.36 12.71 -8.98
CA SER A 93 12.29 12.48 -7.88
C SER A 93 13.53 11.74 -8.30
N THR A 94 14.57 11.84 -7.49
CA THR A 94 15.80 11.05 -7.60
C THR A 94 16.17 10.46 -6.25
N ILE A 95 16.98 9.39 -6.27
CA ILE A 95 17.52 8.81 -5.03
C ILE A 95 19.00 9.21 -4.94
N LYS A 96 19.32 10.07 -3.97
CA LYS A 96 20.70 10.53 -3.71
C LYS A 96 21.16 10.02 -2.34
N LYS A 97 22.21 9.19 -2.29
CA LYS A 97 22.77 8.63 -1.05
C LYS A 97 21.72 7.96 -0.13
N GLY A 98 20.78 7.19 -0.74
CA GLY A 98 19.73 6.49 -0.02
C GLY A 98 18.56 7.37 0.47
N LYS A 99 18.49 8.63 0.07
CA LYS A 99 17.38 9.55 0.37
C LYS A 99 16.60 9.88 -0.89
N THR A 100 15.29 9.89 -0.81
CA THR A 100 14.42 10.38 -1.87
C THR A 100 14.47 11.90 -1.92
N ILE A 101 14.81 12.46 -3.08
CA ILE A 101 14.85 13.91 -3.33
C ILE A 101 13.75 14.20 -4.36
N LEU A 102 12.73 14.90 -3.95
CA LEU A 102 11.64 15.36 -4.79
C LEU A 102 12.08 16.66 -5.53
N LEU A 103 11.67 16.79 -6.78
CA LEU A 103 11.77 18.04 -7.54
C LEU A 103 10.45 18.80 -7.44
N SER A 104 10.48 19.99 -6.85
CA SER A 104 9.31 20.88 -6.81
C SER A 104 8.98 21.40 -8.22
N PRO A 105 7.76 21.90 -8.47
CA PRO A 105 7.43 22.53 -9.76
C PRO A 105 8.34 23.68 -10.20
N LYS A 106 9.05 24.30 -9.23
CA LYS A 106 10.04 25.35 -9.47
C LYS A 106 11.48 24.82 -9.59
N GLY A 107 11.66 23.50 -9.76
CA GLY A 107 12.97 22.84 -9.88
C GLY A 107 13.80 22.77 -8.59
N LYS A 108 13.24 23.14 -7.44
CA LYS A 108 13.95 23.06 -6.16
C LYS A 108 13.96 21.62 -5.63
N GLU A 109 15.13 21.15 -5.22
CA GLU A 109 15.29 19.85 -4.53
C GLU A 109 14.72 19.90 -3.11
N VAL A 110 13.88 18.93 -2.78
CA VAL A 110 13.24 18.79 -1.46
C VAL A 110 13.53 17.38 -0.93
N PRO A 111 14.37 17.23 0.09
CA PRO A 111 14.67 15.93 0.68
C PRO A 111 13.46 15.41 1.45
N LEU A 112 13.11 14.14 1.23
CA LEU A 112 12.00 13.48 1.88
C LEU A 112 12.48 12.37 2.84
N GLN A 113 11.65 12.07 3.83
CA GLN A 113 11.84 10.92 4.73
C GLN A 113 11.00 9.69 4.30
N ILE A 114 10.07 9.87 3.37
CA ILE A 114 9.28 8.80 2.77
C ILE A 114 9.98 8.27 1.51
N ILE A 115 9.69 7.03 1.16
CA ILE A 115 10.26 6.34 -0.01
C ILE A 115 9.14 5.72 -0.85
N GLY A 116 9.43 5.52 -2.13
CA GLY A 116 8.57 4.82 -3.07
C GLY A 116 7.66 5.72 -3.90
N GLN A 117 7.48 5.32 -5.15
CA GLN A 117 6.72 6.07 -6.15
C GLN A 117 5.28 6.31 -5.69
N HIS A 118 4.60 5.29 -5.13
CA HIS A 118 3.24 5.43 -4.61
C HIS A 118 3.10 6.50 -3.51
N ASN A 119 4.14 6.72 -2.69
CA ASN A 119 4.14 7.80 -1.71
C ASN A 119 4.34 9.18 -2.36
N LEU A 120 5.09 9.27 -3.45
CA LEU A 120 5.22 10.51 -4.25
C LEU A 120 3.92 10.85 -4.97
N GLU A 121 3.18 9.84 -5.43
CA GLU A 121 1.84 9.98 -6.01
C GLU A 121 0.85 10.49 -4.95
N ASN A 122 0.79 9.85 -3.79
CA ASN A 122 -0.04 10.32 -2.66
C ASN A 122 0.33 11.74 -2.22
N LEU A 123 1.62 12.07 -2.22
CA LEU A 123 2.10 13.40 -1.87
C LEU A 123 1.66 14.46 -2.90
N LYS A 124 1.64 14.11 -4.18
CA LYS A 124 1.17 15.01 -5.26
C LYS A 124 -0.34 15.26 -5.12
N ALA A 125 -1.12 14.23 -4.81
CA ALA A 125 -2.53 14.38 -4.52
C ALA A 125 -2.78 15.32 -3.32
N ALA A 126 -2.03 15.12 -2.23
CA ALA A 126 -2.08 15.98 -1.06
C ALA A 126 -1.66 17.43 -1.37
N TYR A 127 -0.68 17.63 -2.26
CA TYR A 127 -0.28 18.95 -2.73
C TYR A 127 -1.44 19.69 -3.41
N HIS A 128 -2.14 19.04 -4.33
CA HIS A 128 -3.31 19.63 -4.99
C HIS A 128 -4.43 19.96 -3.99
N ALA A 129 -4.72 19.06 -3.05
CA ALA A 129 -5.72 19.34 -2.02
C ALA A 129 -5.31 20.50 -1.09
N CYS A 130 -4.04 20.56 -0.70
CA CYS A 130 -3.51 21.67 0.10
C CYS A 130 -3.63 23.01 -0.62
N ASN A 131 -3.35 23.05 -1.93
CA ASN A 131 -3.51 24.26 -2.73
C ASN A 131 -4.98 24.71 -2.79
N LYS A 132 -5.94 23.76 -2.90
CA LYS A 132 -7.37 24.05 -2.89
C LYS A 132 -7.86 24.71 -1.60
N ILE A 133 -7.20 24.47 -0.49
CA ILE A 133 -7.53 25.07 0.82
C ILE A 133 -6.60 26.24 1.17
N GLY A 134 -5.83 26.78 0.19
CA GLY A 134 -5.03 28.01 0.34
C GLY A 134 -3.64 27.79 0.99
N ILE A 135 -3.15 26.56 1.09
CA ILE A 135 -1.78 26.30 1.55
C ILE A 135 -0.83 26.57 0.39
N THR A 136 0.11 27.50 0.59
CA THR A 136 1.10 27.87 -0.42
C THR A 136 2.16 26.79 -0.62
N ASP A 137 2.78 26.75 -1.81
CA ASP A 137 3.89 25.86 -2.14
C ASP A 137 5.00 25.91 -1.08
N ALA A 138 5.39 27.10 -0.66
CA ALA A 138 6.45 27.27 0.33
C ALA A 138 6.14 26.57 1.66
N LYS A 139 4.90 26.71 2.14
CA LYS A 139 4.44 26.04 3.37
C LYS A 139 4.39 24.53 3.18
N PHE A 140 3.83 24.05 2.04
CA PHE A 140 3.73 22.63 1.73
C PHE A 140 5.12 21.97 1.67
N PHE A 141 6.02 22.49 0.82
CA PHE A 141 7.36 21.92 0.65
C PHE A 141 8.27 22.05 1.89
N LYS A 142 8.01 23.00 2.78
CA LYS A 142 8.65 23.06 4.09
C LYS A 142 8.15 21.94 5.01
N ALA A 143 6.84 21.72 5.07
CA ALA A 143 6.22 20.75 5.98
C ALA A 143 6.58 19.30 5.65
N ILE A 144 6.57 18.92 4.36
CA ILE A 144 6.79 17.53 3.95
C ILE A 144 8.20 17.00 4.21
N GLN A 145 9.21 17.86 4.39
CA GLN A 145 10.58 17.44 4.71
C GLN A 145 10.66 16.72 6.05
N THR A 146 9.76 17.01 6.96
CA THR A 146 9.69 16.39 8.30
C THR A 146 8.68 15.25 8.39
N PHE A 147 7.90 15.01 7.34
CA PHE A 147 6.89 13.96 7.30
C PHE A 147 7.54 12.58 7.16
N LYS A 148 7.31 11.72 8.15
CA LYS A 148 7.91 10.37 8.24
C LYS A 148 7.05 9.27 7.64
N GLY A 149 5.90 9.61 7.06
CA GLY A 149 4.91 8.64 6.60
C GLY A 149 3.78 8.38 7.62
N ALA A 150 2.78 7.65 7.19
CA ALA A 150 1.71 7.18 8.08
C ALA A 150 2.18 5.96 8.88
N SER A 151 1.62 5.76 10.06
CA SER A 151 1.93 4.60 10.90
C SER A 151 1.71 3.29 10.15
N LYS A 152 2.60 2.33 10.33
CA LYS A 152 2.61 1.03 9.64
C LYS A 152 2.70 1.15 8.10
N ARG A 153 3.20 2.25 7.56
CA ARG A 153 3.47 2.44 6.13
C ARG A 153 4.96 2.62 5.92
N LEU A 154 5.65 1.57 5.51
CA LEU A 154 7.12 1.49 5.45
C LEU A 154 7.77 1.98 6.75
N ASP A 155 7.23 1.51 7.89
CA ASP A 155 7.79 1.78 9.21
C ASP A 155 9.18 1.14 9.35
N LEU A 156 10.18 1.94 9.66
CA LEU A 156 11.53 1.47 9.94
C LEU A 156 11.54 0.71 11.28
N LEU A 157 11.85 -0.59 11.23
CA LEU A 157 12.00 -1.43 12.42
C LEU A 157 13.43 -1.41 12.96
N LYS A 158 14.41 -1.50 12.06
CA LYS A 158 15.83 -1.48 12.40
C LYS A 158 16.68 -1.13 11.19
N GLU A 159 17.75 -0.39 11.43
CA GLU A 159 18.76 -0.07 10.44
C GLU A 159 20.16 -0.38 10.96
N THR A 160 21.00 -0.91 10.09
CA THR A 160 22.43 -1.13 10.28
C THR A 160 23.19 -0.53 9.10
N LYS A 161 24.51 -0.49 9.14
CA LYS A 161 25.33 -0.01 8.00
C LYS A 161 25.03 -0.76 6.70
N GLN A 162 24.63 -2.04 6.76
CA GLN A 162 24.51 -2.92 5.58
C GLN A 162 23.11 -3.47 5.34
N SER A 163 22.19 -3.30 6.27
CA SER A 163 20.88 -3.93 6.22
C SER A 163 19.83 -3.04 6.86
N ILE A 164 18.59 -3.19 6.40
CA ILE A 164 17.46 -2.43 6.94
C ILE A 164 16.23 -3.34 6.99
N ALA A 165 15.41 -3.17 8.01
CA ALA A 165 14.14 -3.86 8.16
C ALA A 165 12.99 -2.88 8.24
N TYR A 166 11.97 -3.13 7.42
CA TYR A 166 10.72 -2.37 7.40
C TYR A 166 9.52 -3.28 7.68
N ARG A 167 8.48 -2.69 8.26
CA ARG A 167 7.14 -3.27 8.21
C ARG A 167 6.21 -2.36 7.40
N ASP A 168 5.20 -2.97 6.79
CA ASP A 168 4.18 -2.26 6.04
C ASP A 168 2.81 -2.93 6.19
N PHE A 169 1.75 -2.14 6.06
CA PHE A 169 0.37 -2.63 6.11
C PHE A 169 -0.12 -3.21 4.78
N ALA A 170 0.70 -3.17 3.73
CA ALA A 170 0.37 -3.71 2.42
C ALA A 170 -0.04 -5.19 2.54
N HIS A 171 -1.20 -5.51 2.01
CA HIS A 171 -1.77 -6.85 2.00
C HIS A 171 -2.55 -7.13 0.71
N ALA A 172 -3.09 -6.12 0.03
CA ALA A 172 -3.68 -6.24 -1.29
C ALA A 172 -2.60 -6.33 -2.38
N PRO A 173 -2.83 -7.05 -3.48
CA PRO A 173 -1.82 -7.33 -4.51
C PRO A 173 -1.09 -6.09 -5.04
N SER A 174 -1.83 -5.05 -5.42
CA SER A 174 -1.27 -3.79 -5.91
C SER A 174 -0.41 -3.08 -4.86
N LYS A 175 -0.84 -3.04 -3.60
CA LYS A 175 -0.11 -2.44 -2.48
C LYS A 175 1.17 -3.22 -2.17
N VAL A 176 1.11 -4.56 -2.19
CA VAL A 176 2.29 -5.44 -2.03
C VAL A 176 3.31 -5.15 -3.14
N LYS A 177 2.87 -5.13 -4.40
CA LYS A 177 3.74 -4.84 -5.55
C LYS A 177 4.40 -3.46 -5.41
N ALA A 178 3.64 -2.43 -5.09
CA ALA A 178 4.14 -1.07 -4.93
C ALA A 178 5.20 -0.97 -3.82
N THR A 179 4.95 -1.57 -2.65
CA THR A 179 5.86 -1.53 -1.50
C THR A 179 7.15 -2.31 -1.75
N VAL A 180 7.06 -3.50 -2.36
CA VAL A 180 8.24 -4.32 -2.73
C VAL A 180 9.11 -3.58 -3.74
N SER A 181 8.50 -3.03 -4.80
CA SER A 181 9.21 -2.26 -5.83
C SER A 181 9.86 -1.01 -5.26
N ALA A 182 9.15 -0.29 -4.36
CA ALA A 182 9.67 0.90 -3.69
C ALA A 182 10.95 0.61 -2.90
N LEU A 183 10.94 -0.45 -2.08
CA LEU A 183 12.10 -0.79 -1.26
C LEU A 183 13.27 -1.31 -2.10
N LYS A 184 12.99 -2.06 -3.17
CA LYS A 184 14.02 -2.52 -4.10
C LYS A 184 14.66 -1.36 -4.87
N ALA A 185 13.87 -0.40 -5.34
CA ALA A 185 14.36 0.79 -6.01
C ALA A 185 15.21 1.68 -5.08
N GLN A 186 14.80 1.81 -3.81
CA GLN A 186 15.52 2.59 -2.81
C GLN A 186 16.91 2.02 -2.49
N TYR A 187 17.05 0.68 -2.53
CA TYR A 187 18.30 -0.02 -2.21
C TYR A 187 18.67 -1.04 -3.31
N PRO A 188 18.96 -0.59 -4.54
CA PRO A 188 19.10 -1.49 -5.71
C PRO A 188 20.27 -2.48 -5.56
N LYS A 189 21.32 -2.12 -4.82
CA LYS A 189 22.50 -2.96 -4.57
C LYS A 189 22.30 -4.00 -3.45
N ARG A 190 21.23 -3.87 -2.65
CA ARG A 190 20.93 -4.82 -1.57
C ARG A 190 19.92 -5.87 -2.04
N LYS A 191 20.08 -7.10 -1.60
CA LYS A 191 19.05 -8.12 -1.81
C LYS A 191 17.84 -7.85 -0.93
N LEU A 192 16.64 -8.10 -1.45
CA LEU A 192 15.39 -7.91 -0.74
C LEU A 192 14.74 -9.25 -0.40
N VAL A 193 14.54 -9.49 0.90
CA VAL A 193 13.68 -10.57 1.41
C VAL A 193 12.33 -9.95 1.76
N ALA A 194 11.30 -10.28 0.99
CA ALA A 194 9.94 -9.78 1.21
C ALA A 194 9.05 -10.87 1.79
N CYS A 195 8.38 -10.55 2.89
CA CYS A 195 7.42 -11.42 3.56
C CYS A 195 6.04 -10.80 3.48
N VAL A 196 5.03 -11.53 3.00
CA VAL A 196 3.64 -11.10 3.04
C VAL A 196 2.79 -12.10 3.81
N GLU A 197 1.92 -11.60 4.71
CA GLU A 197 0.91 -12.41 5.38
C GLU A 197 -0.42 -12.29 4.65
N LEU A 198 -1.00 -13.43 4.28
CA LEU A 198 -2.38 -13.51 3.82
C LEU A 198 -3.29 -13.58 5.07
N HIS A 199 -4.01 -12.49 5.33
CA HIS A 199 -4.79 -12.34 6.56
C HIS A 199 -6.24 -11.89 6.33
N THR A 200 -6.51 -11.18 5.23
CA THR A 200 -7.84 -10.66 4.90
C THR A 200 -8.75 -11.73 4.28
N PHE A 201 -10.05 -11.46 4.22
CA PHE A 201 -11.00 -12.32 3.53
C PHE A 201 -10.64 -12.51 2.05
N SER A 202 -10.22 -11.43 1.38
CA SER A 202 -9.78 -11.48 -0.03
C SER A 202 -8.52 -12.33 -0.18
N SER A 203 -7.46 -12.03 0.58
CA SER A 203 -6.17 -12.71 0.45
C SER A 203 -6.19 -14.20 0.79
N LEU A 204 -7.15 -14.65 1.61
CA LEU A 204 -7.37 -16.04 1.97
C LEU A 204 -8.38 -16.76 1.07
N ASN A 205 -8.82 -16.13 -0.02
CA ASN A 205 -9.78 -16.73 -0.96
C ASN A 205 -9.06 -17.24 -2.21
N LYS A 206 -9.21 -18.53 -2.53
CA LYS A 206 -8.58 -19.17 -3.71
C LYS A 206 -8.87 -18.43 -5.01
N LYS A 207 -10.09 -17.92 -5.21
CA LYS A 207 -10.49 -17.20 -6.42
C LYS A 207 -9.77 -15.85 -6.56
N PHE A 208 -9.26 -15.30 -5.46
CA PHE A 208 -8.55 -14.02 -5.45
C PHE A 208 -7.03 -14.18 -5.55
N LEU A 209 -6.49 -15.34 -5.19
CA LEU A 209 -5.03 -15.59 -5.24
C LEU A 209 -4.37 -15.25 -6.59
N PRO A 210 -5.00 -15.46 -7.76
CA PRO A 210 -4.41 -15.08 -9.05
C PRO A 210 -4.01 -13.61 -9.15
N GLN A 211 -4.66 -12.71 -8.42
CA GLN A 211 -4.35 -11.28 -8.39
C GLN A 211 -2.94 -11.00 -7.82
N TYR A 212 -2.35 -11.94 -7.06
CA TYR A 212 -1.00 -11.81 -6.52
C TYR A 212 0.12 -12.16 -7.51
N ASN A 213 -0.21 -12.58 -8.74
CA ASN A 213 0.80 -12.85 -9.75
C ASN A 213 1.67 -11.60 -9.98
N GLY A 214 3.00 -11.77 -9.89
CA GLY A 214 3.96 -10.66 -10.02
C GLY A 214 4.02 -9.68 -8.84
N ALA A 215 3.20 -9.84 -7.78
CA ALA A 215 3.20 -8.91 -6.65
C ALA A 215 4.51 -8.88 -5.86
N LEU A 216 5.28 -9.97 -5.87
CA LEU A 216 6.58 -10.09 -5.19
C LEU A 216 7.77 -10.11 -6.16
N GLU A 217 7.57 -9.84 -7.45
CA GLU A 217 8.58 -10.01 -8.51
C GLU A 217 9.89 -9.26 -8.23
N ALA A 218 9.82 -8.04 -7.70
CA ALA A 218 11.00 -7.24 -7.41
C ALA A 218 11.81 -7.71 -6.18
N ALA A 219 11.31 -8.71 -5.42
CA ALA A 219 12.06 -9.31 -4.32
C ALA A 219 13.07 -10.34 -4.82
N ASP A 220 14.24 -10.45 -4.17
CA ASP A 220 15.21 -11.52 -4.45
C ASP A 220 14.79 -12.83 -3.77
N THR A 221 14.07 -12.75 -2.66
CA THR A 221 13.47 -13.88 -1.94
C THR A 221 12.08 -13.50 -1.47
N ALA A 222 11.10 -14.35 -1.73
CA ALA A 222 9.71 -14.14 -1.39
C ALA A 222 9.24 -15.18 -0.37
N TYR A 223 8.65 -14.69 0.72
CA TYR A 223 8.01 -15.52 1.74
C TYR A 223 6.54 -15.16 1.84
N VAL A 224 5.67 -16.15 1.75
CA VAL A 224 4.24 -15.98 1.99
C VAL A 224 3.87 -16.76 3.24
N PHE A 225 3.18 -16.10 4.15
CA PHE A 225 2.67 -16.70 5.38
C PHE A 225 1.15 -16.67 5.39
N PHE A 226 0.53 -17.74 5.85
CA PHE A 226 -0.89 -17.77 6.19
C PHE A 226 -1.10 -18.63 7.43
N SER A 227 -2.12 -18.32 8.23
CA SER A 227 -2.44 -19.06 9.44
C SER A 227 -3.69 -19.91 9.25
N GLU A 228 -3.58 -21.22 9.48
CA GLU A 228 -4.75 -22.12 9.48
C GLU A 228 -5.76 -21.75 10.58
N HIS A 229 -5.26 -21.21 11.70
CA HIS A 229 -6.12 -20.68 12.75
C HIS A 229 -6.98 -19.51 12.24
N THR A 230 -6.38 -18.58 11.47
CA THR A 230 -7.11 -17.45 10.88
C THR A 230 -8.16 -17.94 9.87
N LEU A 231 -7.87 -18.96 9.05
CA LEU A 231 -8.85 -19.56 8.14
C LEU A 231 -10.05 -20.12 8.90
N LYS A 232 -9.81 -20.88 9.97
CA LYS A 232 -10.86 -21.44 10.82
C LYS A 232 -11.70 -20.35 11.49
N MET A 233 -11.05 -19.33 12.09
CA MET A 233 -11.77 -18.20 12.71
C MET A 233 -12.66 -17.43 11.73
N LYS A 234 -12.20 -17.27 10.49
CA LYS A 234 -12.97 -16.58 9.43
C LYS A 234 -13.97 -17.49 8.72
N LYS A 235 -14.04 -18.76 9.09
CA LYS A 235 -14.92 -19.78 8.44
C LYS A 235 -14.69 -19.85 6.92
N LEU A 236 -13.43 -19.70 6.48
CA LEU A 236 -13.05 -19.75 5.07
C LEU A 236 -12.68 -21.19 4.67
N PRO A 237 -12.90 -21.56 3.38
CA PRO A 237 -12.40 -22.81 2.84
C PRO A 237 -10.87 -22.90 2.99
N PRO A 238 -10.31 -24.10 3.17
CA PRO A 238 -8.87 -24.28 3.28
C PRO A 238 -8.14 -23.89 1.99
N ILE A 239 -7.01 -23.23 2.15
CA ILE A 239 -6.02 -23.01 1.10
C ILE A 239 -4.77 -23.80 1.42
N THR A 240 -4.04 -24.23 0.39
CA THR A 240 -2.81 -25.00 0.53
C THR A 240 -1.59 -24.19 0.13
N LYS A 241 -0.40 -24.67 0.55
CA LYS A 241 0.87 -24.09 0.09
C LYS A 241 0.99 -24.17 -1.44
N ALA A 242 0.51 -25.25 -2.05
CA ALA A 242 0.50 -25.43 -3.50
C ALA A 242 -0.42 -24.42 -4.22
N ASP A 243 -1.60 -24.11 -3.67
CA ASP A 243 -2.46 -23.07 -4.21
C ASP A 243 -1.73 -21.72 -4.27
N ILE A 244 -1.01 -21.36 -3.19
CA ILE A 244 -0.26 -20.10 -3.11
C ILE A 244 0.92 -20.10 -4.10
N GLN A 245 1.70 -21.17 -4.14
CA GLN A 245 2.84 -21.31 -5.06
C GLN A 245 2.42 -21.17 -6.52
N LYS A 246 1.30 -21.80 -6.90
CA LYS A 246 0.74 -21.72 -8.24
C LYS A 246 0.43 -20.28 -8.68
N HIS A 247 -0.06 -19.45 -7.77
CA HIS A 247 -0.58 -18.12 -8.12
C HIS A 247 0.43 -16.98 -7.93
N PHE A 248 1.35 -17.09 -6.98
CA PHE A 248 2.38 -16.07 -6.80
C PHE A 248 3.53 -16.14 -7.82
N GLN A 249 3.78 -17.30 -8.39
CA GLN A 249 4.74 -17.56 -9.50
C GLN A 249 6.14 -16.93 -9.34
N HIS A 250 6.66 -16.86 -8.13
CA HIS A 250 7.97 -16.28 -7.86
C HIS A 250 9.05 -17.37 -7.75
N LYS A 251 10.18 -17.21 -8.46
CA LYS A 251 11.25 -18.22 -8.56
C LYS A 251 11.85 -18.68 -7.22
N ASN A 252 11.93 -17.79 -6.24
CA ASN A 252 12.49 -18.05 -4.90
C ASN A 252 11.41 -17.93 -3.84
N LEU A 253 10.21 -18.49 -4.09
CA LEU A 253 9.07 -18.47 -3.16
C LEU A 253 9.17 -19.59 -2.14
N LYS A 254 8.92 -19.25 -0.87
CA LYS A 254 8.64 -20.24 0.20
C LYS A 254 7.33 -19.86 0.89
N VAL A 255 6.51 -20.86 1.17
CA VAL A 255 5.19 -20.67 1.81
C VAL A 255 5.20 -21.34 3.18
N PHE A 256 4.75 -20.61 4.19
CA PHE A 256 4.70 -21.02 5.58
C PHE A 256 3.27 -20.92 6.12
N ASN A 257 2.85 -21.89 6.91
CA ASN A 257 1.59 -21.88 7.65
C ASN A 257 1.79 -21.98 9.17
N HIS A 258 3.06 -21.92 9.59
CA HIS A 258 3.44 -21.92 11.00
C HIS A 258 4.52 -20.87 11.27
N ARG A 259 4.27 -19.99 12.27
CA ARG A 259 5.17 -18.87 12.63
C ARG A 259 6.61 -19.30 12.87
N GLY A 260 6.82 -20.39 13.64
CA GLY A 260 8.15 -20.89 13.95
C GLY A 260 8.96 -21.29 12.72
N GLN A 261 8.31 -21.83 11.69
CA GLN A 261 8.98 -22.16 10.41
C GLN A 261 9.41 -20.91 9.66
N LEU A 262 8.57 -19.86 9.62
CA LEU A 262 8.92 -18.56 9.02
C LEU A 262 10.09 -17.93 9.77
N HIS A 263 10.03 -17.85 11.11
CA HIS A 263 11.11 -17.29 11.92
C HIS A 263 12.42 -18.08 11.75
N GLY A 264 12.36 -19.41 11.73
CA GLY A 264 13.53 -20.25 11.46
C GLY A 264 14.11 -20.01 10.08
N ALA A 265 13.28 -19.78 9.06
CA ALA A 265 13.75 -19.43 7.72
C ALA A 265 14.44 -18.06 7.71
N LEU A 266 13.89 -17.05 8.40
CA LEU A 266 14.49 -15.72 8.52
C LEU A 266 15.82 -15.76 9.28
N LYS A 267 15.94 -16.53 10.35
CA LYS A 267 17.18 -16.69 11.14
C LYS A 267 18.33 -17.34 10.35
N ARG A 268 18.01 -18.16 9.34
CA ARG A 268 19.04 -18.80 8.48
C ARG A 268 19.66 -17.85 7.46
N HIS A 269 19.14 -16.64 7.25
CA HIS A 269 19.76 -15.66 6.37
C HIS A 269 21.03 -15.05 6.99
N ASN A 270 22.08 -14.95 6.21
CA ASN A 270 23.09 -13.93 6.46
C ASN A 270 22.51 -12.59 5.96
N TRP A 271 22.29 -11.66 6.89
CA TRP A 271 21.65 -10.38 6.60
C TRP A 271 22.60 -9.31 6.04
N LYS A 272 23.90 -9.57 5.96
CA LYS A 272 24.84 -8.63 5.34
C LYS A 272 24.46 -8.33 3.89
N GLY A 273 24.20 -7.08 3.56
CA GLY A 273 23.77 -6.65 2.22
C GLY A 273 22.35 -7.05 1.85
N LYS A 274 21.49 -7.35 2.83
CA LYS A 274 20.10 -7.73 2.61
C LYS A 274 19.13 -6.86 3.41
N ASN A 275 18.01 -6.53 2.81
CA ASN A 275 16.91 -5.83 3.47
C ASN A 275 15.74 -6.80 3.75
N LEU A 276 15.01 -6.55 4.83
CA LEU A 276 13.81 -7.27 5.20
C LEU A 276 12.58 -6.37 5.07
N LEU A 277 11.54 -6.87 4.42
CA LEU A 277 10.23 -6.24 4.36
C LEU A 277 9.16 -7.20 4.88
N MET A 278 8.45 -6.80 5.93
CA MET A 278 7.35 -7.56 6.51
C MET A 278 6.03 -6.85 6.23
N MET A 279 5.14 -7.46 5.43
CA MET A 279 3.89 -6.85 4.96
C MET A 279 2.68 -7.61 5.50
N SER A 280 1.79 -6.92 6.21
CA SER A 280 0.57 -7.53 6.75
C SER A 280 -0.44 -6.51 7.26
N SER A 281 -1.73 -6.80 7.08
CA SER A 281 -2.82 -6.20 7.86
C SER A 281 -3.07 -6.91 9.20
N GLY A 282 -2.41 -8.04 9.44
CA GLY A 282 -2.43 -8.81 10.68
C GLY A 282 -1.14 -8.64 11.49
N THR A 283 -0.71 -9.73 12.12
CA THR A 283 0.41 -9.72 13.07
C THR A 283 1.42 -10.86 12.83
N PHE A 284 1.37 -11.55 11.72
CA PHE A 284 2.15 -12.77 11.48
C PHE A 284 2.03 -13.74 12.66
N ASP A 285 0.79 -14.03 13.05
CA ASP A 285 0.45 -14.89 14.18
C ASP A 285 1.10 -14.41 15.49
N ARG A 286 0.82 -13.16 15.86
CA ARG A 286 1.32 -12.50 17.09
C ARG A 286 2.86 -12.38 17.14
N THR A 287 3.50 -12.15 16.01
CA THR A 287 4.95 -11.86 15.96
C THR A 287 5.25 -10.50 16.61
N TYR A 288 6.13 -10.50 17.58
CA TYR A 288 6.69 -9.26 18.12
C TYR A 288 7.90 -8.84 17.29
N PHE A 289 7.70 -7.86 16.40
CA PHE A 289 8.70 -7.44 15.42
C PHE A 289 9.99 -6.91 16.05
N GLY A 290 9.90 -6.20 17.19
CA GLY A 290 11.08 -5.68 17.89
C GLY A 290 12.05 -6.78 18.30
N SER A 291 11.55 -7.87 18.89
CA SER A 291 12.37 -9.04 19.25
C SER A 291 12.93 -9.72 17.98
N LEU A 292 12.06 -10.00 17.01
CA LEU A 292 12.48 -10.67 15.77
C LEU A 292 13.63 -9.93 15.09
N VAL A 293 13.48 -8.63 14.81
CA VAL A 293 14.55 -7.88 14.12
C VAL A 293 15.78 -7.67 15.01
N GLY A 294 15.61 -7.66 16.35
CA GLY A 294 16.71 -7.66 17.30
C GLY A 294 17.63 -8.85 17.12
N GLU A 295 17.04 -10.04 16.95
CA GLU A 295 17.76 -11.30 16.71
C GLU A 295 18.36 -11.40 15.30
N LEU A 296 17.63 -10.92 14.28
CA LEU A 296 18.07 -11.00 12.87
C LEU A 296 19.21 -10.02 12.56
N PHE A 297 19.24 -8.87 13.23
CA PHE A 297 20.21 -7.81 13.00
C PHE A 297 20.92 -7.48 14.34
N PRO A 298 21.81 -8.35 14.82
CA PRO A 298 22.60 -8.07 16.00
C PRO A 298 23.43 -6.77 15.83
N LYS A 299 23.87 -6.19 16.95
CA LYS A 299 24.67 -4.95 16.94
C LYS A 299 26.03 -5.15 16.27
#